data_233aa05c0ee733962250a91416bdf6e2
#
_entry.id   233aa05c0ee733962250a91416bdf6e2
#
_cell.length_a   1.000
_cell.length_b   1.000
_cell.length_c   1.000
_cell.angle_alpha   90.00
_cell.angle_beta   90.00
_cell.angle_gamma   90.00
#
_symmetry.space_group_name_H-M   'P 1'
#
loop_
_entity.id
_entity.type
_entity.pdbx_description
1 polymer ?
#
loop_
_entity_poly.entity_id
_entity_poly.type
_entity_poly.pdbx_seq_one_letter_code
_entity_poly.pdbx_strand_id
1 'polypeptide(L)'
;MSEYKPRIADGILREKLEAIGAVLVEGPKACGKTTTAEQQAKSVLYMNDPMRRMQYMQMVETDINTLLDGAVPRLIDEWQTAPQFWDAIRFTVDHRDGDGQFILTGSAVPVINNGQIEHTGTGRFGWVKMRPMSLWESGESNGGVSLSELFESPESIGATSTLSLSQLA
;
A
#
# COMPACT_ATOMS: atom_id res chain seq x y z
N MET A 1 13.91 -17.36 -0.59
CA MET A 1 12.86 -16.31 -0.69
C MET A 1 12.50 -16.22 -2.17
N SER A 2 11.21 -16.19 -2.51
CA SER A 2 10.79 -15.94 -3.89
C SER A 2 11.20 -14.53 -4.30
N GLU A 3 11.65 -14.37 -5.53
CA GLU A 3 11.99 -13.07 -6.11
C GLU A 3 10.73 -12.17 -6.14
N TYR A 4 10.89 -10.88 -5.85
CA TYR A 4 9.79 -9.92 -5.90
C TYR A 4 9.30 -9.77 -7.35
N LYS A 5 8.02 -9.92 -7.55
CA LYS A 5 7.38 -9.64 -8.85
C LYS A 5 6.84 -8.20 -8.84
N PRO A 6 7.30 -7.34 -9.77
CA PRO A 6 6.82 -5.96 -9.85
C PRO A 6 5.31 -5.89 -10.02
N ARG A 7 4.71 -4.89 -9.38
CA ARG A 7 3.27 -4.66 -9.39
C ARG A 7 2.93 -3.36 -10.12
N ILE A 8 1.78 -3.30 -10.75
CA ILE A 8 1.24 -2.05 -11.29
C ILE A 8 1.14 -1.00 -10.18
N ALA A 9 0.82 -1.43 -8.98
CA ALA A 9 0.75 -0.59 -7.79
C ALA A 9 2.09 0.10 -7.42
N ASP A 10 3.24 -0.46 -7.79
CA ASP A 10 4.56 0.13 -7.48
C ASP A 10 4.73 1.50 -8.15
N GLY A 11 4.34 1.62 -9.42
CA GLY A 11 4.38 2.88 -10.17
C GLY A 11 3.43 3.92 -9.56
N ILE A 12 2.19 3.50 -9.27
CA ILE A 12 1.17 4.37 -8.68
C ILE A 12 1.60 4.85 -7.28
N LEU A 13 2.18 3.97 -6.47
CA LEU A 13 2.67 4.34 -5.14
C LEU A 13 3.80 5.36 -5.23
N ARG A 14 4.76 5.15 -6.14
CA ARG A 14 5.87 6.08 -6.36
C ARG A 14 5.39 7.48 -6.75
N GLU A 15 4.54 7.57 -7.77
CA GLU A 15 3.97 8.85 -8.23
C GLU A 15 3.25 9.59 -7.10
N LYS A 16 2.52 8.86 -6.26
CA LYS A 16 1.82 9.47 -5.12
C LYS A 16 2.78 9.94 -4.04
N LEU A 17 3.84 9.19 -3.75
CA LEU A 17 4.87 9.60 -2.79
C LEU A 17 5.64 10.86 -3.23
N GLU A 18 5.74 11.11 -4.53
CA GLU A 18 6.35 12.34 -5.08
C GLU A 18 5.43 13.56 -4.98
N ALA A 19 4.14 13.37 -4.71
CA ALA A 19 3.13 14.42 -4.78
C ALA A 19 2.42 14.71 -3.45
N ILE A 20 2.60 13.87 -2.41
CA ILE A 20 1.83 14.01 -1.16
C ILE A 20 2.58 13.42 0.03
N GLY A 21 2.37 13.98 1.22
CA GLY A 21 3.12 13.66 2.44
C GLY A 21 2.95 12.23 2.94
N ALA A 22 1.77 11.62 2.80
CA ALA A 22 1.51 10.25 3.23
C ALA A 22 0.65 9.50 2.22
N VAL A 23 0.86 8.18 2.07
CA VAL A 23 0.09 7.34 1.15
C VAL A 23 -0.44 6.11 1.88
N LEU A 24 -1.76 5.89 1.81
CA LEU A 24 -2.41 4.68 2.30
C LEU A 24 -2.53 3.66 1.17
N VAL A 25 -1.94 2.48 1.37
CA VAL A 25 -2.09 1.32 0.50
C VAL A 25 -3.14 0.39 1.11
N GLU A 26 -4.33 0.38 0.53
CA GLU A 26 -5.45 -0.45 0.96
C GLU A 26 -5.71 -1.62 0.01
N GLY A 27 -6.34 -2.66 0.49
CA GLY A 27 -6.71 -3.81 -0.33
C GLY A 27 -6.93 -5.07 0.50
N PRO A 28 -7.41 -6.16 -0.13
CA PRO A 28 -7.71 -7.40 0.57
C PRO A 28 -6.49 -8.00 1.27
N LYS A 29 -6.75 -8.85 2.25
CA LYS A 29 -5.69 -9.58 2.95
C LYS A 29 -4.88 -10.41 1.96
N ALA A 30 -3.57 -10.46 2.18
CA ALA A 30 -2.60 -11.24 1.38
C ALA A 30 -2.47 -10.83 -0.10
N CYS A 31 -2.93 -9.64 -0.51
CA CYS A 31 -2.73 -9.15 -1.88
C CYS A 31 -1.33 -8.55 -2.14
N GLY A 32 -0.44 -8.51 -1.14
CA GLY A 32 0.95 -8.06 -1.28
C GLY A 32 1.19 -6.59 -0.87
N LYS A 33 0.29 -5.95 -0.10
CA LYS A 33 0.43 -4.53 0.31
C LYS A 33 1.76 -4.23 0.98
N THR A 34 2.09 -4.99 2.02
CA THR A 34 3.33 -4.83 2.79
C THR A 34 4.55 -4.97 1.89
N THR A 35 4.59 -6.05 1.10
CA THR A 35 5.72 -6.33 0.20
C THR A 35 5.92 -5.23 -0.85
N THR A 36 4.84 -4.70 -1.44
CA THR A 36 4.88 -3.57 -2.37
C THR A 36 5.35 -2.29 -1.67
N ALA A 37 4.84 -2.00 -0.47
CA ALA A 37 5.23 -0.83 0.31
C ALA A 37 6.71 -0.87 0.71
N GLU A 38 7.24 -2.04 1.08
CA GLU A 38 8.64 -2.26 1.42
C GLU A 38 9.61 -1.93 0.28
N GLN A 39 9.18 -2.04 -1.00
CA GLN A 39 10.03 -1.67 -2.14
C GLN A 39 10.32 -0.15 -2.19
N GLN A 40 9.49 0.67 -1.58
CA GLN A 40 9.64 2.13 -1.55
C GLN A 40 10.10 2.65 -0.16
N ALA A 41 9.89 1.87 0.90
CA ALA A 41 10.18 2.28 2.27
C ALA A 41 11.68 2.26 2.57
N LYS A 42 12.16 3.28 3.30
CA LYS A 42 13.52 3.32 3.87
C LYS A 42 13.58 2.89 5.33
N SER A 43 12.44 2.89 6.01
CA SER A 43 12.30 2.32 7.35
C SER A 43 10.91 1.74 7.53
N VAL A 44 10.78 0.73 8.39
CA VAL A 44 9.53 -0.02 8.57
C VAL A 44 9.20 -0.17 10.04
N LEU A 45 7.92 0.01 10.38
CA LEU A 45 7.31 -0.31 11.65
C LEU A 45 6.20 -1.35 11.43
N TYR A 46 6.39 -2.57 11.92
CA TYR A 46 5.39 -3.64 11.86
C TYR A 46 4.56 -3.65 13.14
N MET A 47 3.32 -3.14 13.08
CA MET A 47 2.44 -3.07 14.26
C MET A 47 1.97 -4.45 14.75
N ASN A 48 2.07 -5.48 13.91
CA ASN A 48 1.74 -6.86 14.29
C ASN A 48 2.94 -7.68 14.75
N ASP A 49 4.16 -7.10 14.90
CA ASP A 49 5.31 -7.86 15.42
C ASP A 49 4.96 -8.44 16.79
N PRO A 50 4.82 -9.77 16.95
CA PRO A 50 4.35 -10.38 18.19
C PRO A 50 5.30 -10.12 19.36
N MET A 51 6.59 -9.85 19.10
CA MET A 51 7.59 -9.59 20.14
C MET A 51 7.54 -8.14 20.63
N ARG A 52 7.07 -7.20 19.79
CA ARG A 52 7.12 -5.75 20.08
C ARG A 52 5.74 -5.09 20.18
N ARG A 53 4.69 -5.79 19.82
CA ARG A 53 3.33 -5.24 19.76
C ARG A 53 2.92 -4.56 21.09
N MET A 54 3.16 -5.19 22.23
CA MET A 54 2.83 -4.59 23.54
C MET A 54 3.59 -3.28 23.78
N GLN A 55 4.89 -3.27 23.46
CA GLN A 55 5.72 -2.08 23.58
C GLN A 55 5.22 -0.97 22.65
N TYR A 56 4.91 -1.30 21.40
CA TYR A 56 4.40 -0.31 20.44
C TYR A 56 3.06 0.27 20.87
N MET A 57 2.13 -0.55 21.38
CA MET A 57 0.85 -0.06 21.88
C MET A 57 1.03 0.87 23.09
N GLN A 58 1.97 0.57 23.98
CA GLN A 58 2.30 1.47 25.09
C GLN A 58 2.90 2.80 24.59
N MET A 59 3.78 2.76 23.58
CA MET A 59 4.35 3.95 22.97
C MET A 59 3.29 4.79 22.24
N VAL A 60 2.29 4.18 21.61
CA VAL A 60 1.16 4.89 21.01
C VAL A 60 0.43 5.76 22.05
N GLU A 61 0.28 5.26 23.27
CA GLU A 61 -0.42 5.98 24.34
C GLU A 61 0.46 7.04 25.04
N THR A 62 1.78 6.87 25.03
CA THR A 62 2.69 7.74 25.79
C THR A 62 3.45 8.73 24.90
N ASP A 63 3.97 8.27 23.76
CA ASP A 63 4.71 9.08 22.80
C ASP A 63 4.72 8.44 21.41
N ILE A 64 3.64 8.65 20.68
CA ILE A 64 3.48 8.14 19.31
C ILE A 64 4.52 8.72 18.35
N ASN A 65 5.07 9.92 18.63
CA ASN A 65 6.01 10.57 17.73
C ASN A 65 7.31 9.76 17.61
N THR A 66 7.76 9.11 18.67
CA THR A 66 8.92 8.22 18.62
C THR A 66 8.72 7.07 17.61
N LEU A 67 7.48 6.59 17.42
CA LEU A 67 7.17 5.57 16.42
C LEU A 67 7.17 6.13 14.98
N LEU A 68 6.98 7.43 14.82
CA LEU A 68 7.01 8.12 13.52
C LEU A 68 8.43 8.50 13.10
N ASP A 69 9.42 8.42 14.01
CA ASP A 69 10.80 8.73 13.68
C ASP A 69 11.47 7.60 12.90
N GLY A 70 12.15 7.96 11.82
CA GLY A 70 12.88 7.04 10.96
C GLY A 70 13.17 7.61 9.57
N ALA A 71 13.95 6.87 8.80
CA ALA A 71 14.23 7.26 7.41
C ALA A 71 12.94 7.21 6.58
N VAL A 72 12.70 8.28 5.79
CA VAL A 72 11.48 8.43 4.97
C VAL A 72 11.73 8.02 3.51
N PRO A 73 10.77 7.41 2.82
CA PRO A 73 9.43 7.02 3.28
C PRO A 73 9.46 6.00 4.42
N ARG A 74 8.67 6.25 5.48
CA ARG A 74 8.53 5.32 6.60
C ARG A 74 7.24 4.52 6.46
N LEU A 75 7.36 3.20 6.41
CA LEU A 75 6.21 2.29 6.36
C LEU A 75 5.68 2.02 7.78
N ILE A 76 4.38 2.21 7.96
CA ILE A 76 3.62 1.76 9.14
C ILE A 76 2.70 0.63 8.67
N ASP A 77 3.12 -0.61 8.91
CA ASP A 77 2.36 -1.79 8.50
C ASP A 77 1.26 -2.13 9.50
N GLU A 78 0.04 -2.42 9.00
CA GLU A 78 -1.17 -2.66 9.79
C GLU A 78 -1.51 -1.49 10.73
N TRP A 79 -1.42 -0.26 10.20
CA TRP A 79 -1.64 0.99 10.94
C TRP A 79 -2.96 1.03 11.72
N GLN A 80 -4.02 0.35 11.24
CA GLN A 80 -5.33 0.31 11.90
C GLN A 80 -5.30 -0.37 13.27
N THR A 81 -4.22 -1.05 13.62
CA THR A 81 -4.00 -1.60 14.97
C THR A 81 -3.95 -0.49 16.03
N ALA A 82 -3.51 0.70 15.63
CA ALA A 82 -3.51 1.92 16.44
C ALA A 82 -4.00 3.10 15.58
N PRO A 83 -5.31 3.35 15.52
CA PRO A 83 -5.90 4.41 14.67
C PRO A 83 -5.36 5.81 14.94
N GLN A 84 -4.78 6.04 16.12
CA GLN A 84 -4.11 7.30 16.50
C GLN A 84 -2.98 7.70 15.52
N PHE A 85 -2.39 6.74 14.80
CA PHE A 85 -1.43 7.03 13.75
C PHE A 85 -1.98 7.96 12.67
N TRP A 86 -3.26 7.89 12.38
CA TRP A 86 -3.88 8.73 11.35
C TRP A 86 -3.71 10.22 11.65
N ASP A 87 -4.12 10.65 12.84
CA ASP A 87 -4.02 12.05 13.23
C ASP A 87 -2.58 12.48 13.52
N ALA A 88 -1.77 11.60 14.11
CA ALA A 88 -0.35 11.88 14.37
C ALA A 88 0.45 12.06 13.06
N ILE A 89 0.21 11.23 12.05
CA ILE A 89 0.85 11.35 10.73
C ILE A 89 0.37 12.62 10.03
N ARG A 90 -0.95 12.89 10.04
CA ARG A 90 -1.49 14.11 9.47
C ARG A 90 -0.81 15.35 10.07
N PHE A 91 -0.74 15.41 11.40
CA PHE A 91 -0.05 16.50 12.09
C PHE A 91 1.42 16.60 11.71
N THR A 92 2.12 15.46 11.64
CA THR A 92 3.54 15.43 11.27
C THR A 92 3.76 15.91 9.83
N VAL A 93 2.92 15.50 8.88
CA VAL A 93 2.99 15.95 7.48
C VAL A 93 2.72 17.44 7.36
N ASP A 94 1.83 18.00 8.19
CA ASP A 94 1.55 19.45 8.20
C ASP A 94 2.74 20.29 8.72
N HIS A 95 3.66 19.69 9.50
CA HIS A 95 4.75 20.41 10.18
C HIS A 95 6.15 19.99 9.71
N ARG A 96 6.26 19.01 8.84
CA ARG A 96 7.52 18.62 8.18
C ARG A 96 7.48 19.01 6.71
N ASP A 97 8.57 19.55 6.22
CA ASP A 97 8.72 19.82 4.79
C ASP A 97 8.93 18.54 3.99
N GLY A 98 8.37 18.52 2.79
CA GLY A 98 8.55 17.48 1.78
C GLY A 98 7.43 16.45 1.73
N ASP A 99 7.33 15.84 0.56
CA ASP A 99 6.39 14.76 0.25
C ASP A 99 6.99 13.37 0.55
N GLY A 100 6.20 12.31 0.42
CA GLY A 100 6.67 10.93 0.55
C GLY A 100 7.18 10.56 1.93
N GLN A 101 6.63 11.13 3.00
CA GLN A 101 7.12 10.89 4.34
C GLN A 101 6.66 9.55 4.90
N PHE A 102 5.41 9.16 4.64
CA PHE A 102 4.82 7.95 5.20
C PHE A 102 4.12 7.08 4.17
N ILE A 103 4.21 5.77 4.38
CA ILE A 103 3.38 4.76 3.73
C ILE A 103 2.62 4.02 4.84
N LEU A 104 1.31 3.92 4.71
CA LEU A 104 0.48 3.12 5.60
C LEU A 104 -0.06 1.92 4.84
N THR A 105 -0.01 0.74 5.42
CA THR A 105 -0.67 -0.44 4.86
C THR A 105 -1.71 -0.96 5.83
N GLY A 106 -2.85 -1.38 5.30
CA GLY A 106 -3.93 -1.95 6.11
C GLY A 106 -5.00 -2.62 5.27
N SER A 107 -5.74 -3.53 5.90
CA SER A 107 -6.87 -4.24 5.26
C SER A 107 -8.18 -3.49 5.39
N ALA A 108 -8.23 -2.46 6.23
CA ALA A 108 -9.43 -1.68 6.52
C ALA A 108 -9.27 -0.23 6.06
N VAL A 109 -10.37 0.34 5.59
CA VAL A 109 -10.50 1.79 5.39
C VAL A 109 -10.64 2.44 6.76
N PRO A 110 -10.07 3.64 6.99
CA PRO A 110 -10.29 4.37 8.23
C PRO A 110 -11.79 4.52 8.52
N VAL A 111 -12.26 3.94 9.62
CA VAL A 111 -13.64 4.15 10.06
C VAL A 111 -13.69 5.46 10.83
N ILE A 112 -14.00 6.54 10.13
CA ILE A 112 -14.06 7.92 10.65
C ILE A 112 -15.14 8.06 11.75
N ASN A 113 -16.07 7.10 11.85
CA ASN A 113 -17.28 7.24 12.64
C ASN A 113 -17.20 6.80 14.12
N ASN A 114 -16.04 6.30 14.58
CA ASN A 114 -15.92 5.76 15.96
C ASN A 114 -15.25 6.72 16.96
N GLY A 115 -15.10 8.01 16.64
CA GLY A 115 -14.46 8.98 17.53
C GLY A 115 -12.94 8.79 17.74
N GLN A 116 -12.33 7.86 17.02
CA GLN A 116 -10.90 7.58 17.10
C GLN A 116 -10.08 8.31 16.01
N ILE A 117 -10.75 8.84 15.00
CA ILE A 117 -10.17 9.65 13.93
C ILE A 117 -10.97 10.94 13.84
N GLU A 118 -10.34 12.05 14.17
CA GLU A 118 -11.00 13.37 14.22
C GLU A 118 -11.05 14.06 12.85
N HIS A 119 -10.15 13.68 11.92
CA HIS A 119 -10.00 14.37 10.64
C HIS A 119 -9.95 13.43 9.44
N THR A 120 -10.51 13.87 8.31
CA THR A 120 -10.59 13.08 7.06
C THR A 120 -9.26 12.83 6.38
N GLY A 121 -8.19 13.56 6.75
CA GLY A 121 -6.89 13.49 6.09
C GLY A 121 -6.85 14.07 4.67
N THR A 122 -7.93 14.74 4.23
CA THR A 122 -8.05 15.32 2.89
C THR A 122 -6.85 16.25 2.60
N GLY A 123 -6.19 16.04 1.47
CA GLY A 123 -5.04 16.82 1.02
C GLY A 123 -3.70 16.43 1.66
N ARG A 124 -3.66 15.48 2.62
CA ARG A 124 -2.43 14.98 3.26
C ARG A 124 -2.16 13.53 2.95
N PHE A 125 -3.21 12.79 2.60
CA PHE A 125 -3.13 11.38 2.25
C PHE A 125 -3.51 11.11 0.81
N GLY A 126 -2.68 10.35 0.12
CA GLY A 126 -3.00 9.69 -1.14
C GLY A 126 -3.46 8.26 -0.89
N TRP A 127 -4.27 7.70 -1.81
CA TRP A 127 -4.76 6.34 -1.73
C TRP A 127 -4.25 5.51 -2.89
N VAL A 128 -3.74 4.33 -2.60
CA VAL A 128 -3.45 3.27 -3.57
C VAL A 128 -4.32 2.07 -3.26
N LYS A 129 -5.25 1.77 -4.15
CA LYS A 129 -6.08 0.58 -4.02
C LYS A 129 -5.39 -0.60 -4.68
N MET A 130 -4.88 -1.50 -3.86
CA MET A 130 -4.20 -2.69 -4.31
C MET A 130 -5.17 -3.86 -4.47
N ARG A 131 -5.00 -4.62 -5.54
CA ARG A 131 -5.77 -5.83 -5.86
C ARG A 131 -4.87 -7.07 -5.81
N PRO A 132 -5.41 -8.28 -5.77
CA PRO A 132 -4.62 -9.48 -6.03
C PRO A 132 -3.84 -9.36 -7.33
N MET A 133 -2.74 -10.09 -7.42
CA MET A 133 -1.87 -10.08 -8.60
C MET A 133 -2.65 -10.51 -9.83
N SER A 134 -2.55 -9.75 -10.91
CA SER A 134 -3.11 -10.11 -12.20
C SER A 134 -2.25 -11.18 -12.88
N LEU A 135 -2.82 -11.89 -13.85
CA LEU A 135 -2.07 -12.86 -14.64
C LEU A 135 -0.91 -12.24 -15.43
N TRP A 136 -1.02 -10.95 -15.76
CA TRP A 136 0.06 -10.20 -16.40
C TRP A 136 1.20 -9.93 -15.41
N GLU A 137 0.91 -9.49 -14.20
CA GLU A 137 1.91 -9.26 -13.15
C GLU A 137 2.59 -10.56 -12.70
N SER A 138 1.86 -11.69 -12.70
CA SER A 138 2.43 -13.00 -12.38
C SER A 138 3.28 -13.58 -13.52
N GLY A 139 3.16 -13.03 -14.73
CA GLY A 139 3.83 -13.51 -15.94
C GLY A 139 3.10 -14.66 -16.63
N GLU A 140 1.87 -14.98 -16.22
CA GLU A 140 1.02 -16.01 -16.82
C GLU A 140 0.24 -15.50 -18.04
N SER A 141 0.17 -14.18 -18.21
CA SER A 141 -0.37 -13.52 -19.41
C SER A 141 0.72 -12.69 -20.08
N ASN A 142 0.82 -12.77 -21.39
CA ASN A 142 1.72 -11.96 -22.21
C ASN A 142 1.13 -10.60 -22.60
N GLY A 143 -0.12 -10.31 -22.20
CA GLY A 143 -0.81 -9.08 -22.56
C GLY A 143 -1.20 -8.98 -24.05
N GLY A 144 -1.18 -10.07 -24.79
CA GLY A 144 -1.45 -10.11 -26.24
C GLY A 144 -2.90 -9.79 -26.64
N VAL A 145 -3.81 -9.64 -25.64
CA VAL A 145 -5.18 -9.19 -25.87
C VAL A 145 -5.55 -8.18 -24.79
N SER A 146 -5.97 -7.00 -25.20
CA SER A 146 -6.53 -5.99 -24.30
C SER A 146 -8.05 -5.91 -24.44
N LEU A 147 -8.74 -5.48 -23.37
CA LEU A 147 -10.18 -5.20 -23.44
C LEU A 147 -10.50 -4.11 -24.45
N SER A 148 -9.65 -3.09 -24.61
CA SER A 148 -9.80 -2.03 -25.59
C SER A 148 -9.82 -2.62 -27.01
N GLU A 149 -8.85 -3.48 -27.32
CA GLU A 149 -8.73 -4.13 -28.62
C GLU A 149 -9.91 -5.07 -28.91
N LEU A 150 -10.43 -5.77 -27.87
CA LEU A 150 -11.64 -6.58 -27.99
C LEU A 150 -12.89 -5.74 -28.37
N PHE A 151 -12.98 -4.49 -27.91
CA PHE A 151 -14.09 -3.60 -28.27
C PHE A 151 -13.91 -2.91 -29.61
N GLU A 152 -12.66 -2.59 -30.00
CA GLU A 152 -12.38 -1.85 -31.23
C GLU A 152 -12.31 -2.74 -32.46
N SER A 153 -11.75 -3.94 -32.33
CA SER A 153 -11.49 -4.84 -33.46
C SER A 153 -11.54 -6.32 -33.06
N PRO A 154 -12.71 -6.84 -32.66
CA PRO A 154 -12.83 -8.21 -32.16
C PRO A 154 -12.41 -9.29 -33.17
N GLU A 155 -12.47 -8.99 -34.47
CA GLU A 155 -12.15 -9.93 -35.58
C GLU A 155 -10.62 -10.05 -35.82
N SER A 156 -9.82 -9.12 -35.32
CA SER A 156 -8.36 -9.11 -35.52
C SER A 156 -7.57 -9.79 -34.43
N ILE A 157 -8.22 -10.34 -33.40
CA ILE A 157 -7.56 -10.87 -32.23
C ILE A 157 -6.98 -12.25 -32.50
N GLY A 158 -5.67 -12.30 -32.59
CA GLY A 158 -4.87 -13.51 -32.65
C GLY A 158 -3.97 -13.61 -31.42
N ALA A 159 -4.43 -14.23 -30.34
CA ALA A 159 -3.60 -14.46 -29.18
C ALA A 159 -3.25 -15.94 -29.02
N THR A 160 -2.00 -16.20 -28.70
CA THR A 160 -1.52 -17.54 -28.32
C THR A 160 -0.97 -17.47 -26.90
N SER A 161 -1.28 -18.48 -26.09
CA SER A 161 -0.66 -18.68 -24.77
C SER A 161 0.34 -19.82 -24.87
N THR A 162 1.48 -19.66 -24.19
CA THR A 162 2.44 -20.74 -23.97
C THR A 162 2.05 -21.65 -22.82
N LEU A 163 1.04 -21.22 -22.00
CA LEU A 163 0.53 -21.98 -20.87
C LEU A 163 -0.65 -22.86 -21.29
N SER A 164 -0.65 -24.10 -20.87
CA SER A 164 -1.80 -24.99 -20.99
C SER A 164 -2.83 -24.71 -19.90
N LEU A 165 -4.10 -25.09 -20.13
CA LEU A 165 -5.16 -24.97 -19.12
C LEU A 165 -4.82 -25.70 -17.81
N SER A 166 -4.08 -26.81 -17.88
CA SER A 166 -3.62 -27.57 -16.71
C SER A 166 -2.52 -26.88 -15.89
N GLN A 167 -1.88 -25.85 -16.45
CA GLN A 167 -0.89 -25.03 -15.74
C GLN A 167 -1.52 -23.81 -15.08
N LEU A 168 -2.75 -23.47 -15.45
CA LEU A 168 -3.53 -22.35 -14.89
C LEU A 168 -4.49 -22.80 -13.77
N ALA A 169 -4.73 -24.08 -13.63
CA ALA A 169 -5.58 -24.67 -12.60
C ALA A 169 -4.77 -25.02 -11.34
#